data_4f6089ba5bf964c95bba0b046edff49d
#
_entry.id   4f6089ba5bf964c95bba0b046edff49d
#
_cell.length_a   1.000
_cell.length_b   1.000
_cell.length_c   1.000
_cell.angle_alpha   90.00
_cell.angle_beta   90.00
_cell.angle_gamma   90.00
#
_symmetry.space_group_name_H-M   'P 1'
#
loop_
_entity.id
_entity.type
_entity.pdbx_description
1 polymer ?
#
loop_
_entity_poly.entity_id
_entity_poly.type
_entity_poly.pdbx_seq_one_letter_code
_entity_poly.pdbx_strand_id
1 'polypeptide(L)'
;MTWLILGILTAFFEAVKDVLGKQNLQKTDEYVVAWSFSFFSVIFLIPWVLSTGIPALNSEFWLALLIGGSINAVTALLYIKAIKLSDLSLTLPMVALTPLFMLVTSPLMVGEYPQLFDYIGILLIVAGSYLLNIKEKSKGYLAPFKALLDEPGPRLMLIVAFLWSIASNCDKIGVTNSYPIFWVFSLFGTMTVLLLPVLLYKTPNPGRQVLKQLPMLAAMGFINAIGVIFQMQALTLTFVVRVIALKRTSVLMGVLFGHFIFKEKDIQERLLGAGIMILGVLFISL
;
A
#
# COMPACT_ATOMS: atom_id res chain seq x y z
N MET A 1 -19.40 9.14 -7.19
CA MET A 1 -19.40 7.72 -7.59
C MET A 1 -18.09 7.29 -8.28
N THR A 2 -17.49 8.12 -9.15
CA THR A 2 -16.25 7.76 -9.90
C THR A 2 -15.07 7.39 -8.99
N TRP A 3 -14.84 8.14 -7.90
CA TRP A 3 -13.75 7.85 -6.97
C TRP A 3 -13.89 6.47 -6.31
N LEU A 4 -15.13 6.01 -6.06
CA LEU A 4 -15.40 4.70 -5.45
C LEU A 4 -14.97 3.56 -6.41
N ILE A 5 -15.31 3.69 -7.70
CA ILE A 5 -14.89 2.73 -8.73
C ILE A 5 -13.37 2.68 -8.82
N LEU A 6 -12.71 3.84 -8.88
CA LEU A 6 -11.26 3.94 -8.91
C LEU A 6 -10.61 3.35 -7.65
N GLY A 7 -11.20 3.57 -6.48
CA GLY A 7 -10.74 3.00 -5.22
C GLY A 7 -10.90 1.47 -5.16
N ILE A 8 -12.00 0.92 -5.69
CA ILE A 8 -12.19 -0.55 -5.80
C ILE A 8 -11.17 -1.14 -6.79
N LEU A 9 -10.93 -0.48 -7.94
CA LEU A 9 -9.89 -0.90 -8.87
C LEU A 9 -8.50 -0.85 -8.21
N THR A 10 -8.21 0.20 -7.45
CA THR A 10 -6.98 0.28 -6.64
C THR A 10 -6.84 -0.93 -5.72
N ALA A 11 -7.89 -1.27 -4.97
CA ALA A 11 -7.88 -2.42 -4.06
C ALA A 11 -7.69 -3.74 -4.81
N PHE A 12 -8.31 -3.91 -5.97
CA PHE A 12 -8.15 -5.09 -6.82
C PHE A 12 -6.69 -5.24 -7.31
N PHE A 13 -6.11 -4.19 -7.89
CA PHE A 13 -4.73 -4.24 -8.37
C PHE A 13 -3.72 -4.41 -7.23
N GLU A 14 -4.00 -3.83 -6.06
CA GLU A 14 -3.19 -4.07 -4.86
C GLU A 14 -3.19 -5.55 -4.47
N ALA A 15 -4.35 -6.20 -4.43
CA ALA A 15 -4.46 -7.63 -4.12
C ALA A 15 -3.74 -8.52 -5.15
N VAL A 16 -3.85 -8.20 -6.45
CA VAL A 16 -3.12 -8.91 -7.52
C VAL A 16 -1.61 -8.72 -7.37
N LYS A 17 -1.16 -7.48 -7.09
CA LYS A 17 0.25 -7.17 -6.82
C LYS A 17 0.78 -7.98 -5.63
N ASP A 18 0.01 -8.10 -4.56
CA ASP A 18 0.41 -8.86 -3.37
C ASP A 18 0.56 -10.35 -3.65
N VAL A 19 -0.32 -10.93 -4.48
CA VAL A 19 -0.19 -12.33 -4.97
C VAL A 19 1.08 -12.51 -5.77
N LEU A 20 1.36 -11.62 -6.74
CA LEU A 20 2.59 -11.66 -7.55
C LEU A 20 3.83 -11.44 -6.68
N GLY A 21 3.75 -10.52 -5.71
CA GLY A 21 4.81 -10.26 -4.74
C GLY A 21 5.15 -11.52 -3.93
N LYS A 22 4.13 -12.21 -3.39
CA LYS A 22 4.30 -13.46 -2.65
C LYS A 22 4.98 -14.55 -3.50
N GLN A 23 4.59 -14.67 -4.77
CA GLN A 23 5.20 -15.63 -5.69
C GLN A 23 6.66 -15.27 -6.03
N ASN A 24 6.94 -13.98 -6.23
CA ASN A 24 8.30 -13.51 -6.51
C ASN A 24 9.23 -13.76 -5.31
N LEU A 25 8.79 -13.49 -4.07
CA LEU A 25 9.57 -13.69 -2.85
C LEU A 25 9.96 -15.15 -2.58
N GLN A 26 9.25 -16.11 -3.16
CA GLN A 26 9.64 -17.52 -3.09
C GLN A 26 10.91 -17.87 -3.91
N LYS A 27 11.25 -17.04 -4.89
CA LYS A 27 12.29 -17.33 -5.87
C LYS A 27 13.39 -16.26 -5.95
N THR A 28 13.17 -15.13 -5.31
CA THR A 28 13.99 -13.92 -5.48
C THR A 28 14.17 -13.25 -4.12
N ASP A 29 15.34 -12.64 -3.93
CA ASP A 29 15.65 -11.84 -2.76
C ASP A 29 14.66 -10.67 -2.60
N GLU A 30 14.27 -10.36 -1.37
CA GLU A 30 13.27 -9.33 -1.08
C GLU A 30 13.69 -7.93 -1.53
N TYR A 31 14.99 -7.60 -1.50
CA TYR A 31 15.47 -6.29 -1.97
C TYR A 31 15.37 -6.19 -3.49
N VAL A 32 15.55 -7.31 -4.22
CA VAL A 32 15.29 -7.38 -5.67
C VAL A 32 13.82 -7.14 -5.94
N VAL A 33 12.92 -7.80 -5.21
CA VAL A 33 11.47 -7.61 -5.38
C VAL A 33 11.08 -6.16 -5.06
N ALA A 34 11.55 -5.61 -3.93
CA ALA A 34 11.25 -4.23 -3.51
C ALA A 34 11.75 -3.17 -4.49
N TRP A 35 12.93 -3.37 -5.07
CA TRP A 35 13.46 -2.45 -6.09
C TRP A 35 12.74 -2.63 -7.44
N SER A 36 12.53 -3.86 -7.85
CA SER A 36 11.99 -4.17 -9.18
C SER A 36 10.57 -3.65 -9.37
N PHE A 37 9.71 -3.67 -8.34
CA PHE A 37 8.35 -3.15 -8.52
C PHE A 37 8.34 -1.65 -8.84
N SER A 38 9.23 -0.85 -8.23
CA SER A 38 9.35 0.57 -8.54
C SER A 38 10.02 0.78 -9.90
N PHE A 39 11.11 0.08 -10.18
CA PHE A 39 11.84 0.19 -11.45
C PHE A 39 10.96 -0.15 -12.65
N PHE A 40 10.29 -1.30 -12.65
CA PHE A 40 9.43 -1.70 -13.77
C PHE A 40 8.18 -0.82 -13.87
N SER A 41 7.63 -0.29 -12.75
CA SER A 41 6.57 0.71 -12.83
C SER A 41 7.03 1.95 -13.60
N VAL A 42 8.24 2.46 -13.35
CA VAL A 42 8.82 3.58 -14.10
C VAL A 42 8.91 3.25 -15.59
N ILE A 43 9.49 2.10 -15.94
CA ILE A 43 9.65 1.69 -17.35
C ILE A 43 8.31 1.69 -18.09
N PHE A 44 7.25 1.14 -17.50
CA PHE A 44 5.93 1.11 -18.12
C PHE A 44 5.26 2.48 -18.22
N LEU A 45 5.64 3.44 -17.37
CA LEU A 45 5.07 4.79 -17.40
C LEU A 45 5.76 5.73 -18.38
N ILE A 46 6.99 5.44 -18.82
CA ILE A 46 7.78 6.27 -19.75
C ILE A 46 6.96 6.68 -20.99
N PRO A 47 6.31 5.76 -21.76
CA PRO A 47 5.59 6.14 -22.97
C PRO A 47 4.45 7.13 -22.70
N TRP A 48 3.77 6.98 -21.55
CA TRP A 48 2.65 7.85 -21.17
C TRP A 48 3.13 9.24 -20.74
N VAL A 49 4.22 9.31 -19.98
CA VAL A 49 4.82 10.58 -19.60
C VAL A 49 5.34 11.33 -20.83
N LEU A 50 5.96 10.62 -21.78
CA LEU A 50 6.41 11.23 -23.05
C LEU A 50 5.26 11.77 -23.88
N SER A 51 4.09 11.11 -23.88
CA SER A 51 2.92 11.54 -24.61
C SER A 51 2.17 12.72 -23.98
N THR A 52 2.16 12.78 -22.63
CA THR A 52 1.44 13.84 -21.89
C THR A 52 2.32 15.05 -21.58
N GLY A 53 3.65 14.90 -21.65
CA GLY A 53 4.62 15.94 -21.35
C GLY A 53 4.86 16.12 -19.83
N ILE A 54 5.76 17.03 -19.51
CA ILE A 54 6.10 17.38 -18.13
C ILE A 54 5.25 18.60 -17.71
N PRO A 55 4.47 18.52 -16.61
CA PRO A 55 3.69 19.64 -16.14
C PRO A 55 4.58 20.76 -15.57
N ALA A 56 4.04 21.95 -15.41
CA ALA A 56 4.67 22.98 -14.63
C ALA A 56 4.71 22.56 -13.16
N LEU A 57 5.90 22.45 -12.59
CA LEU A 57 6.14 21.98 -11.24
C LEU A 57 6.47 23.15 -10.31
N ASN A 58 5.85 23.14 -9.13
CA ASN A 58 6.08 24.12 -8.08
C ASN A 58 6.89 23.52 -6.90
N SER A 59 7.19 24.35 -5.91
CA SER A 59 7.93 23.92 -4.71
C SER A 59 7.20 22.85 -3.89
N GLU A 60 5.87 22.87 -3.86
CA GLU A 60 5.06 21.90 -3.12
C GLU A 60 5.18 20.49 -3.71
N PHE A 61 5.21 20.39 -5.05
CA PHE A 61 5.48 19.13 -5.73
C PHE A 61 6.83 18.53 -5.31
N TRP A 62 7.91 19.34 -5.36
CA TRP A 62 9.24 18.85 -5.04
C TRP A 62 9.39 18.46 -3.57
N LEU A 63 8.80 19.25 -2.66
CA LEU A 63 8.78 18.94 -1.24
C LEU A 63 8.01 17.62 -0.96
N ALA A 64 6.81 17.49 -1.54
CA ALA A 64 6.02 16.27 -1.43
C ALA A 64 6.75 15.05 -2.00
N LEU A 65 7.45 15.20 -3.13
CA LEU A 65 8.23 14.13 -3.75
C LEU A 65 9.42 13.71 -2.88
N LEU A 66 10.16 14.68 -2.35
CA LEU A 66 11.31 14.40 -1.49
C LEU A 66 10.87 13.68 -0.20
N ILE A 67 9.85 14.20 0.47
CA ILE A 67 9.34 13.61 1.72
C ILE A 67 8.66 12.27 1.43
N GLY A 68 7.67 12.25 0.52
CA GLY A 68 6.88 11.06 0.20
C GLY A 68 7.73 9.94 -0.39
N GLY A 69 8.62 10.25 -1.34
CA GLY A 69 9.53 9.29 -1.94
C GLY A 69 10.52 8.69 -0.94
N SER A 70 11.10 9.52 -0.07
CA SER A 70 12.00 9.06 1.00
C SER A 70 11.26 8.17 2.02
N ILE A 71 10.08 8.58 2.46
CA ILE A 71 9.25 7.79 3.37
C ILE A 71 8.89 6.45 2.73
N ASN A 72 8.46 6.42 1.47
CA ASN A 72 8.11 5.18 0.79
C ASN A 72 9.32 4.24 0.64
N ALA A 73 10.52 4.76 0.34
CA ALA A 73 11.74 3.95 0.29
C ALA A 73 12.11 3.37 1.66
N VAL A 74 12.05 4.18 2.72
CA VAL A 74 12.33 3.74 4.10
C VAL A 74 11.29 2.72 4.56
N THR A 75 10.00 2.98 4.33
CA THR A 75 8.93 2.07 4.76
C THR A 75 8.97 0.73 4.03
N ALA A 76 9.42 0.68 2.77
CA ALA A 76 9.65 -0.59 2.07
C ALA A 76 10.67 -1.47 2.81
N LEU A 77 11.75 -0.89 3.32
CA LEU A 77 12.77 -1.60 4.09
C LEU A 77 12.29 -1.99 5.50
N LEU A 78 11.59 -1.08 6.19
CA LEU A 78 11.02 -1.35 7.52
C LEU A 78 9.96 -2.45 7.46
N TYR A 79 9.10 -2.43 6.43
CA TYR A 79 8.09 -3.45 6.19
C TYR A 79 8.72 -4.84 6.06
N ILE A 80 9.73 -4.98 5.18
CA ILE A 80 10.46 -6.24 5.00
C ILE A 80 11.07 -6.70 6.32
N LYS A 81 11.72 -5.79 7.05
CA LYS A 81 12.32 -6.08 8.35
C LYS A 81 11.27 -6.53 9.37
N ALA A 82 10.10 -5.88 9.40
CA ALA A 82 9.02 -6.21 10.31
C ALA A 82 8.50 -7.65 10.10
N ILE A 83 8.25 -8.04 8.85
CA ILE A 83 7.75 -9.39 8.54
C ILE A 83 8.79 -10.50 8.73
N LYS A 84 10.09 -10.16 8.76
CA LYS A 84 11.17 -11.11 9.09
C LYS A 84 11.35 -11.35 10.60
N LEU A 85 11.00 -10.36 11.42
CA LEU A 85 11.28 -10.39 12.85
C LEU A 85 10.15 -10.99 13.68
N SER A 86 8.94 -11.13 13.15
CA SER A 86 7.77 -11.61 13.89
C SER A 86 6.75 -12.27 12.96
N ASP A 87 5.84 -13.04 13.55
CA ASP A 87 4.76 -13.70 12.83
C ASP A 87 3.89 -12.69 12.05
N LEU A 88 3.54 -13.04 10.82
CA LEU A 88 2.69 -12.21 9.95
C LEU A 88 1.32 -11.92 10.56
N SER A 89 0.76 -12.89 11.30
CA SER A 89 -0.55 -12.75 11.97
C SER A 89 -0.57 -11.68 13.06
N LEU A 90 0.58 -11.36 13.64
CA LEU A 90 0.75 -10.30 14.63
C LEU A 90 1.13 -8.95 13.99
N THR A 91 1.82 -9.01 12.87
CA THR A 91 2.46 -7.85 12.22
C THR A 91 1.52 -7.15 11.23
N LEU A 92 0.87 -7.90 10.35
CA LEU A 92 0.02 -7.35 9.29
C LEU A 92 -1.22 -6.59 9.78
N PRO A 93 -1.89 -6.97 10.90
CA PRO A 93 -3.02 -6.18 11.41
C PRO A 93 -2.67 -4.72 11.71
N MET A 94 -1.40 -4.42 12.01
CA MET A 94 -0.95 -3.06 12.29
C MET A 94 -1.05 -2.12 11.09
N VAL A 95 -0.91 -2.64 9.86
CA VAL A 95 -1.06 -1.84 8.63
C VAL A 95 -2.49 -1.33 8.46
N ALA A 96 -3.48 -2.07 8.94
CA ALA A 96 -4.89 -1.65 8.90
C ALA A 96 -5.14 -0.33 9.66
N LEU A 97 -4.25 0.04 10.59
CA LEU A 97 -4.37 1.26 11.38
C LEU A 97 -3.98 2.54 10.61
N THR A 98 -3.39 2.43 9.40
CA THR A 98 -3.01 3.60 8.60
C THR A 98 -4.13 4.64 8.46
N PRO A 99 -5.40 4.28 8.10
CA PRO A 99 -6.46 5.28 7.99
C PRO A 99 -6.81 5.98 9.32
N LEU A 100 -6.57 5.33 10.46
CA LEU A 100 -6.76 5.99 11.77
C LEU A 100 -5.74 7.11 11.99
N PHE A 101 -4.47 6.88 11.65
CA PHE A 101 -3.46 7.94 11.68
C PHE A 101 -3.81 9.08 10.73
N MET A 102 -4.45 8.78 9.59
CA MET A 102 -4.85 9.79 8.61
C MET A 102 -5.98 10.69 9.11
N LEU A 103 -6.80 10.26 10.06
CA LEU A 103 -7.79 11.13 10.70
C LEU A 103 -7.13 12.34 11.41
N VAL A 104 -5.85 12.22 11.75
CA VAL A 104 -5.05 13.30 12.33
C VAL A 104 -4.14 13.95 11.30
N THR A 105 -3.43 13.16 10.49
CA THR A 105 -2.42 13.69 9.56
C THR A 105 -3.03 14.40 8.36
N SER A 106 -4.22 13.98 7.84
CA SER A 106 -4.84 14.63 6.68
C SER A 106 -5.37 16.03 6.98
N PRO A 107 -6.06 16.30 8.11
CA PRO A 107 -6.40 17.67 8.49
C PRO A 107 -5.17 18.59 8.60
N LEU A 108 -4.07 18.08 9.16
CA LEU A 108 -2.87 18.89 9.39
C LEU A 108 -2.05 19.15 8.12
N MET A 109 -2.00 18.21 7.17
CA MET A 109 -1.14 18.29 5.99
C MET A 109 -1.86 18.82 4.76
N VAL A 110 -3.12 18.43 4.56
CA VAL A 110 -3.89 18.75 3.35
C VAL A 110 -5.19 19.50 3.63
N GLY A 111 -5.50 19.79 4.91
CA GLY A 111 -6.71 20.52 5.29
C GLY A 111 -8.02 19.76 5.05
N GLU A 112 -7.96 18.42 4.92
CA GLU A 112 -9.15 17.60 4.73
C GLU A 112 -9.75 17.18 6.07
N TYR A 113 -10.99 17.56 6.33
CA TYR A 113 -11.74 17.24 7.55
C TYR A 113 -12.85 16.24 7.22
N PRO A 114 -12.69 14.94 7.58
CA PRO A 114 -13.70 13.92 7.33
C PRO A 114 -15.03 14.23 8.03
N GLN A 115 -16.16 13.81 7.44
CA GLN A 115 -17.49 13.94 8.03
C GLN A 115 -17.81 12.75 8.95
N LEU A 116 -18.93 12.82 9.68
CA LEU A 116 -19.32 11.78 10.64
C LEU A 116 -19.41 10.38 10.01
N PHE A 117 -19.98 10.28 8.82
CA PHE A 117 -20.09 9.00 8.10
C PHE A 117 -18.72 8.46 7.67
N ASP A 118 -17.75 9.34 7.36
CA ASP A 118 -16.38 8.94 7.10
C ASP A 118 -15.73 8.30 8.32
N TYR A 119 -15.88 8.92 9.50
CA TYR A 119 -15.34 8.36 10.75
C TYR A 119 -15.89 6.96 11.01
N ILE A 120 -17.22 6.80 10.93
CA ILE A 120 -17.88 5.50 11.15
C ILE A 120 -17.38 4.47 10.13
N GLY A 121 -17.40 4.82 8.84
CA GLY A 121 -16.97 3.93 7.77
C GLY A 121 -15.51 3.52 7.87
N ILE A 122 -14.61 4.47 8.19
CA ILE A 122 -13.18 4.20 8.38
C ILE A 122 -12.96 3.25 9.56
N LEU A 123 -13.64 3.51 10.70
CA LEU A 123 -13.54 2.63 11.87
C LEU A 123 -14.00 1.20 11.57
N LEU A 124 -15.09 1.05 10.82
CA LEU A 124 -15.59 -0.26 10.38
C LEU A 124 -14.60 -0.96 9.43
N ILE A 125 -14.05 -0.24 8.44
CA ILE A 125 -13.06 -0.81 7.52
C ILE A 125 -11.81 -1.26 8.29
N VAL A 126 -11.32 -0.44 9.21
CA VAL A 126 -10.15 -0.78 10.03
C VAL A 126 -10.42 -1.97 10.91
N ALA A 127 -11.55 -2.00 11.61
CA ALA A 127 -11.93 -3.12 12.47
C ALA A 127 -12.09 -4.43 11.67
N GLY A 128 -12.79 -4.37 10.53
CA GLY A 128 -12.96 -5.52 9.64
C GLY A 128 -11.65 -6.01 9.06
N SER A 129 -10.78 -5.10 8.58
CA SER A 129 -9.44 -5.44 8.07
C SER A 129 -8.55 -6.04 9.17
N TYR A 130 -8.62 -5.49 10.38
CA TYR A 130 -7.93 -6.03 11.55
C TYR A 130 -8.36 -7.48 11.82
N LEU A 131 -9.67 -7.74 11.88
CA LEU A 131 -10.22 -9.08 12.12
C LEU A 131 -9.84 -10.08 11.02
N LEU A 132 -9.78 -9.65 9.76
CA LEU A 132 -9.35 -10.49 8.63
C LEU A 132 -7.88 -10.92 8.72
N ASN A 133 -7.03 -10.06 9.26
CA ASN A 133 -5.60 -10.34 9.35
C ASN A 133 -5.22 -11.20 10.57
N ILE A 134 -6.10 -11.37 11.56
CA ILE A 134 -5.86 -12.26 12.70
C ILE A 134 -6.13 -13.71 12.28
N LYS A 135 -5.06 -14.44 11.95
CA LYS A 135 -5.16 -15.86 11.54
C LYS A 135 -5.42 -16.82 12.70
N GLU A 136 -4.96 -16.50 13.90
CA GLU A 136 -5.02 -17.39 15.07
C GLU A 136 -5.89 -16.78 16.18
N LYS A 137 -7.20 -17.06 16.14
CA LYS A 137 -8.11 -16.69 17.26
C LYS A 137 -7.71 -17.28 18.59
N SER A 138 -6.99 -18.40 18.58
CA SER A 138 -6.47 -19.07 19.78
C SER A 138 -5.53 -18.18 20.62
N LYS A 139 -4.82 -17.24 19.99
CA LYS A 139 -3.98 -16.23 20.67
C LYS A 139 -4.77 -15.03 21.20
N GLY A 140 -6.06 -14.92 20.87
CA GLY A 140 -6.96 -13.82 21.27
C GLY A 140 -6.93 -12.62 20.33
N TYR A 141 -8.05 -11.90 20.25
CA TYR A 141 -8.22 -10.73 19.35
C TYR A 141 -7.28 -9.57 19.65
N LEU A 142 -6.75 -9.46 20.86
CA LEU A 142 -5.82 -8.41 21.27
C LEU A 142 -4.34 -8.84 21.17
N ALA A 143 -4.06 -10.04 20.70
CA ALA A 143 -2.70 -10.55 20.60
C ALA A 143 -1.74 -9.63 19.81
N PRO A 144 -2.12 -9.05 18.63
CA PRO A 144 -1.24 -8.11 17.91
C PRO A 144 -0.91 -6.85 18.71
N PHE A 145 -1.86 -6.33 19.51
CA PHE A 145 -1.59 -5.18 20.38
C PHE A 145 -0.71 -5.54 21.58
N LYS A 146 -0.90 -6.73 22.17
CA LYS A 146 0.00 -7.21 23.23
C LYS A 146 1.41 -7.43 22.69
N ALA A 147 1.54 -7.96 21.48
CA ALA A 147 2.82 -8.15 20.82
C ALA A 147 3.58 -6.83 20.56
N LEU A 148 2.92 -5.66 20.56
CA LEU A 148 3.61 -4.37 20.51
C LEU A 148 4.54 -4.15 21.72
N LEU A 149 4.28 -4.79 22.85
CA LEU A 149 5.12 -4.66 24.05
C LEU A 149 6.35 -5.58 23.96
N ASP A 150 6.19 -6.75 23.35
CA ASP A 150 7.16 -7.84 23.45
C ASP A 150 7.97 -8.04 22.15
N GLU A 151 7.37 -7.74 20.96
CA GLU A 151 7.95 -8.08 19.67
C GLU A 151 8.31 -6.85 18.82
N PRO A 152 9.48 -6.87 18.12
CA PRO A 152 9.90 -5.76 17.28
C PRO A 152 9.11 -5.65 15.96
N GLY A 153 8.58 -6.74 15.39
CA GLY A 153 7.85 -6.75 14.14
C GLY A 153 6.59 -5.88 14.16
N PRO A 154 5.63 -6.11 15.07
CA PRO A 154 4.45 -5.26 15.24
C PRO A 154 4.78 -3.78 15.50
N ARG A 155 5.83 -3.49 16.30
CA ARG A 155 6.29 -2.10 16.53
C ARG A 155 6.73 -1.43 15.24
N LEU A 156 7.59 -2.09 14.44
CA LEU A 156 8.05 -1.58 13.17
C LEU A 156 6.89 -1.39 12.19
N MET A 157 5.93 -2.31 12.16
CA MET A 157 4.77 -2.21 11.27
C MET A 157 3.81 -1.08 11.69
N LEU A 158 3.68 -0.79 12.97
CA LEU A 158 2.93 0.38 13.43
C LEU A 158 3.62 1.69 12.97
N ILE A 159 4.95 1.75 13.03
CA ILE A 159 5.72 2.88 12.49
C ILE A 159 5.49 2.99 10.97
N VAL A 160 5.52 1.88 10.24
CA VAL A 160 5.21 1.86 8.81
C VAL A 160 3.81 2.40 8.54
N ALA A 161 2.80 1.98 9.30
CA ALA A 161 1.43 2.46 9.15
C ALA A 161 1.31 3.97 9.38
N PHE A 162 2.00 4.50 10.38
CA PHE A 162 2.08 5.94 10.64
C PHE A 162 2.78 6.69 9.51
N LEU A 163 3.95 6.22 9.08
CA LEU A 163 4.70 6.84 7.98
C LEU A 163 3.92 6.80 6.66
N TRP A 164 3.19 5.72 6.37
CA TRP A 164 2.31 5.65 5.21
C TRP A 164 1.13 6.63 5.28
N SER A 165 0.67 7.00 6.47
CA SER A 165 -0.34 8.07 6.60
C SER A 165 0.21 9.42 6.13
N ILE A 166 1.47 9.71 6.41
CA ILE A 166 2.16 10.92 5.93
C ILE A 166 2.42 10.83 4.42
N ALA A 167 2.97 9.70 3.94
CA ALA A 167 3.25 9.50 2.52
C ALA A 167 2.00 9.65 1.65
N SER A 168 0.84 9.14 2.10
CA SER A 168 -0.43 9.27 1.37
C SER A 168 -0.92 10.73 1.29
N ASN A 169 -0.65 11.55 2.29
CA ASN A 169 -0.92 12.98 2.20
C ASN A 169 0.07 13.69 1.24
N CYS A 170 1.35 13.26 1.20
CA CYS A 170 2.29 13.72 0.17
C CYS A 170 1.82 13.33 -1.23
N ASP A 171 1.24 12.12 -1.39
CA ASP A 171 0.64 11.70 -2.67
C ASP A 171 -0.47 12.67 -3.11
N LYS A 172 -1.34 13.10 -2.20
CA LYS A 172 -2.39 14.09 -2.50
C LYS A 172 -1.78 15.42 -2.95
N ILE A 173 -0.81 15.94 -2.20
CA ILE A 173 -0.12 17.19 -2.55
C ILE A 173 0.55 17.06 -3.91
N GLY A 174 1.29 15.97 -4.14
CA GLY A 174 2.00 15.74 -5.38
C GLY A 174 1.09 15.61 -6.59
N VAL A 175 -0.01 14.87 -6.48
CA VAL A 175 -0.95 14.69 -7.59
C VAL A 175 -1.76 15.93 -7.91
N THR A 176 -2.06 16.78 -6.92
CA THR A 176 -2.76 18.04 -7.13
C THR A 176 -1.87 19.13 -7.73
N ASN A 177 -0.54 19.04 -7.54
CA ASN A 177 0.46 19.93 -8.11
C ASN A 177 1.13 19.38 -9.39
N SER A 178 0.57 18.30 -9.96
CA SER A 178 1.00 17.71 -11.23
C SER A 178 -0.20 17.01 -11.89
N TYR A 179 -0.03 15.76 -12.32
CA TYR A 179 -1.14 14.88 -12.70
C TYR A 179 -0.79 13.43 -12.31
N PRO A 180 -1.79 12.52 -12.20
CA PRO A 180 -1.61 11.19 -11.62
C PRO A 180 -0.43 10.40 -12.18
N ILE A 181 -0.30 10.32 -13.51
CA ILE A 181 0.75 9.52 -14.16
C ILE A 181 2.14 10.08 -13.87
N PHE A 182 2.31 11.40 -13.95
CA PHE A 182 3.61 12.04 -13.70
C PHE A 182 4.02 11.93 -12.24
N TRP A 183 3.06 12.07 -11.30
CA TRP A 183 3.33 11.86 -9.89
C TRP A 183 3.82 10.43 -9.62
N VAL A 184 3.09 9.42 -10.12
CA VAL A 184 3.47 8.00 -9.95
C VAL A 184 4.85 7.71 -10.55
N PHE A 185 5.13 8.24 -11.75
CA PHE A 185 6.43 8.14 -12.40
C PHE A 185 7.55 8.74 -11.54
N SER A 186 7.35 9.95 -11.04
CA SER A 186 8.33 10.67 -10.21
C SER A 186 8.56 9.97 -8.87
N LEU A 187 7.48 9.52 -8.23
CA LEU A 187 7.53 8.80 -6.95
C LEU A 187 8.32 7.50 -7.06
N PHE A 188 7.96 6.65 -8.04
CA PHE A 188 8.68 5.40 -8.25
C PHE A 188 10.10 5.60 -8.79
N GLY A 189 10.33 6.66 -9.58
CA GLY A 189 11.67 7.07 -9.97
C GLY A 189 12.56 7.37 -8.76
N THR A 190 12.04 8.18 -7.84
CA THR A 190 12.72 8.49 -6.57
C THR A 190 12.98 7.24 -5.74
N MET A 191 11.96 6.38 -5.57
CA MET A 191 12.14 5.12 -4.84
C MET A 191 13.17 4.21 -5.50
N THR A 192 13.17 4.10 -6.84
CA THR A 192 14.14 3.30 -7.59
C THR A 192 15.57 3.75 -7.33
N VAL A 193 15.79 5.07 -7.35
CA VAL A 193 17.12 5.66 -7.08
C VAL A 193 17.55 5.43 -5.63
N LEU A 194 16.66 5.65 -4.67
CA LEU A 194 16.96 5.50 -3.23
C LEU A 194 17.15 4.03 -2.81
N LEU A 195 16.44 3.09 -3.42
CA LEU A 195 16.58 1.66 -3.10
C LEU A 195 17.76 0.99 -3.81
N LEU A 196 18.29 1.57 -4.90
CA LEU A 196 19.38 0.98 -5.66
C LEU A 196 20.65 0.72 -4.83
N PRO A 197 21.18 1.65 -4.02
CA PRO A 197 22.33 1.39 -3.17
C PRO A 197 22.09 0.24 -2.18
N VAL A 198 20.88 0.15 -1.62
CA VAL A 198 20.53 -0.92 -0.68
C VAL A 198 20.51 -2.27 -1.37
N LEU A 199 19.91 -2.34 -2.57
CA LEU A 199 19.91 -3.53 -3.42
C LEU A 199 21.35 -4.02 -3.71
N LEU A 200 22.22 -3.11 -4.18
CA LEU A 200 23.59 -3.44 -4.55
C LEU A 200 24.44 -3.91 -3.36
N TYR A 201 24.18 -3.34 -2.17
CA TYR A 201 24.91 -3.70 -0.94
C TYR A 201 24.41 -5.00 -0.30
N LYS A 202 23.07 -5.25 -0.31
CA LYS A 202 22.44 -6.36 0.43
C LYS A 202 22.30 -7.64 -0.37
N THR A 203 22.23 -7.55 -1.71
CA THR A 203 21.94 -8.70 -2.56
C THR A 203 23.14 -9.06 -3.44
N PRO A 204 23.64 -10.30 -3.38
CA PRO A 204 24.68 -10.77 -4.29
C PRO A 204 24.11 -10.96 -5.70
N ASN A 205 24.80 -10.42 -6.71
CA ASN A 205 24.46 -10.55 -8.14
C ASN A 205 22.99 -10.18 -8.46
N PRO A 206 22.49 -8.98 -8.07
CA PRO A 206 21.08 -8.63 -8.21
C PRO A 206 20.62 -8.64 -9.67
N GLY A 207 21.46 -8.21 -10.61
CA GLY A 207 21.15 -8.23 -12.06
C GLY A 207 20.81 -9.63 -12.58
N ARG A 208 21.53 -10.67 -12.14
CA ARG A 208 21.24 -12.05 -12.53
C ARG A 208 19.89 -12.52 -11.99
N GLN A 209 19.52 -12.13 -10.76
CA GLN A 209 18.24 -12.46 -10.18
C GLN A 209 17.09 -11.76 -10.93
N VAL A 210 17.25 -10.47 -11.26
CA VAL A 210 16.28 -9.70 -12.07
C VAL A 210 16.07 -10.37 -13.42
N LEU A 211 17.15 -10.70 -14.15
CA LEU A 211 17.04 -11.34 -15.47
C LEU A 211 16.38 -12.71 -15.40
N LYS A 212 16.66 -13.52 -14.37
CA LYS A 212 16.07 -14.85 -14.20
C LYS A 212 14.56 -14.82 -13.97
N GLN A 213 14.05 -13.77 -13.31
CA GLN A 213 12.63 -13.62 -12.97
C GLN A 213 11.97 -12.43 -13.69
N LEU A 214 12.58 -11.95 -14.79
CA LEU A 214 12.18 -10.76 -15.52
C LEU A 214 10.68 -10.69 -15.84
N PRO A 215 10.02 -11.74 -16.41
CA PRO A 215 8.60 -11.65 -16.77
C PRO A 215 7.71 -11.39 -15.56
N MET A 216 8.01 -12.04 -14.43
CA MET A 216 7.18 -11.98 -13.23
C MET A 216 7.40 -10.66 -12.45
N LEU A 217 8.64 -10.17 -12.38
CA LEU A 217 8.97 -8.88 -11.80
C LEU A 217 8.41 -7.73 -12.64
N ALA A 218 8.49 -7.84 -13.97
CA ALA A 218 7.90 -6.85 -14.88
C ALA A 218 6.37 -6.83 -14.80
N ALA A 219 5.72 -7.99 -14.75
CA ALA A 219 4.27 -8.08 -14.55
C ALA A 219 3.84 -7.43 -13.23
N MET A 220 4.59 -7.66 -12.14
CA MET A 220 4.31 -7.04 -10.85
C MET A 220 4.44 -5.51 -10.92
N GLY A 221 5.48 -4.97 -11.58
CA GLY A 221 5.65 -3.53 -11.77
C GLY A 221 4.54 -2.90 -12.62
N PHE A 222 4.10 -3.58 -13.69
CA PHE A 222 2.99 -3.15 -14.52
C PHE A 222 1.66 -3.07 -13.73
N ILE A 223 1.31 -4.13 -13.02
CA ILE A 223 0.12 -4.20 -12.16
C ILE A 223 0.16 -3.11 -11.09
N ASN A 224 1.33 -2.91 -10.46
CA ASN A 224 1.52 -1.86 -9.47
C ASN A 224 1.31 -0.47 -10.09
N ALA A 225 1.89 -0.17 -11.24
CA ALA A 225 1.73 1.12 -11.93
C ALA A 225 0.26 1.44 -12.18
N ILE A 226 -0.50 0.50 -12.75
CA ILE A 226 -1.94 0.67 -13.02
C ILE A 226 -2.72 0.92 -11.71
N GLY A 227 -2.50 0.08 -10.70
CA GLY A 227 -3.20 0.20 -9.41
C GLY A 227 -2.95 1.55 -8.74
N VAL A 228 -1.71 2.03 -8.76
CA VAL A 228 -1.36 3.32 -8.17
C VAL A 228 -1.85 4.51 -9.02
N ILE A 229 -1.94 4.40 -10.34
CA ILE A 229 -2.60 5.42 -11.17
C ILE A 229 -4.08 5.58 -10.78
N PHE A 230 -4.82 4.48 -10.61
CA PHE A 230 -6.20 4.54 -10.15
C PHE A 230 -6.31 5.17 -8.76
N GLN A 231 -5.38 4.84 -7.84
CA GLN A 231 -5.30 5.48 -6.53
C GLN A 231 -5.11 6.99 -6.68
N MET A 232 -4.15 7.44 -7.47
CA MET A 232 -3.87 8.86 -7.65
C MET A 232 -5.05 9.60 -8.32
N GLN A 233 -5.72 8.98 -9.29
CA GLN A 233 -6.94 9.54 -9.87
C GLN A 233 -8.06 9.63 -8.83
N ALA A 234 -8.23 8.63 -7.96
CA ALA A 234 -9.21 8.71 -6.88
C ALA A 234 -8.88 9.85 -5.90
N LEU A 235 -7.59 10.06 -5.58
CA LEU A 235 -7.13 11.15 -4.71
C LEU A 235 -7.47 12.55 -5.26
N THR A 236 -7.56 12.73 -6.57
CA THR A 236 -7.99 14.03 -7.14
C THR A 236 -9.49 14.30 -6.96
N LEU A 237 -10.29 13.27 -6.65
CA LEU A 237 -11.76 13.34 -6.63
C LEU A 237 -12.37 13.33 -5.23
N THR A 238 -11.62 12.89 -4.21
CA THR A 238 -12.15 12.77 -2.84
C THR A 238 -11.03 12.88 -1.79
N PHE A 239 -11.39 12.77 -0.53
CA PHE A 239 -10.46 12.84 0.60
C PHE A 239 -9.48 11.67 0.59
N VAL A 240 -8.22 11.94 0.96
CA VAL A 240 -7.16 10.94 1.02
C VAL A 240 -7.55 9.76 1.89
N VAL A 241 -8.11 10.05 3.07
CA VAL A 241 -8.48 9.01 4.04
C VAL A 241 -9.53 8.06 3.48
N ARG A 242 -10.50 8.53 2.67
CA ARG A 242 -11.51 7.68 2.00
C ARG A 242 -10.85 6.70 1.03
N VAL A 243 -9.94 7.19 0.19
CA VAL A 243 -9.26 6.37 -0.81
C VAL A 243 -8.40 5.31 -0.12
N ILE A 244 -7.62 5.69 0.90
CA ILE A 244 -6.73 4.75 1.59
C ILE A 244 -7.52 3.75 2.45
N ALA A 245 -8.62 4.16 3.08
CA ALA A 245 -9.52 3.24 3.77
C ALA A 245 -10.12 2.22 2.78
N LEU A 246 -10.63 2.68 1.65
CA LEU A 246 -11.18 1.80 0.61
C LEU A 246 -10.11 0.85 0.04
N LYS A 247 -8.88 1.31 -0.16
CA LYS A 247 -7.75 0.47 -0.57
C LYS A 247 -7.52 -0.73 0.38
N ARG A 248 -7.81 -0.59 1.70
CA ARG A 248 -7.69 -1.71 2.66
C ARG A 248 -8.64 -2.86 2.35
N THR A 249 -9.69 -2.64 1.54
CA THR A 249 -10.54 -3.75 1.06
C THR A 249 -9.80 -4.72 0.14
N SER A 250 -8.58 -4.40 -0.32
CA SER A 250 -7.69 -5.34 -1.00
C SER A 250 -7.48 -6.63 -0.21
N VAL A 251 -7.53 -6.56 1.13
CA VAL A 251 -7.44 -7.74 2.00
C VAL A 251 -8.58 -8.72 1.74
N LEU A 252 -9.81 -8.24 1.46
CA LEU A 252 -10.95 -9.10 1.08
C LEU A 252 -10.66 -9.87 -0.21
N MET A 253 -10.15 -9.15 -1.21
CA MET A 253 -9.78 -9.75 -2.49
C MET A 253 -8.60 -10.72 -2.33
N GLY A 254 -7.64 -10.36 -1.48
CA GLY A 254 -6.52 -11.22 -1.11
C GLY A 254 -6.95 -12.53 -0.46
N VAL A 255 -7.98 -12.50 0.41
CA VAL A 255 -8.59 -13.71 1.01
C VAL A 255 -9.25 -14.57 -0.06
N LEU A 256 -10.00 -13.97 -0.99
CA LEU A 256 -10.62 -14.69 -2.10
C LEU A 256 -9.56 -15.34 -3.00
N PHE A 257 -8.52 -14.61 -3.38
CA PHE A 257 -7.40 -15.15 -4.17
C PHE A 257 -6.64 -16.24 -3.40
N GLY A 258 -6.46 -16.08 -2.09
CA GLY A 258 -5.90 -17.10 -1.19
C GLY A 258 -6.67 -18.41 -1.27
N HIS A 259 -7.98 -18.32 -1.20
CA HIS A 259 -8.85 -19.50 -1.31
C HIS A 259 -8.81 -20.14 -2.70
N PHE A 260 -9.03 -19.35 -3.76
CA PHE A 260 -9.13 -19.90 -5.13
C PHE A 260 -7.78 -20.36 -5.70
N ILE A 261 -6.69 -19.61 -5.44
CA ILE A 261 -5.37 -19.86 -6.02
C ILE A 261 -4.54 -20.79 -5.13
N PHE A 262 -4.54 -20.54 -3.81
CA PHE A 262 -3.70 -21.26 -2.85
C PHE A 262 -4.47 -22.34 -2.07
N LYS A 263 -5.80 -22.50 -2.31
CA LYS A 263 -6.69 -23.49 -1.67
C LYS A 263 -6.70 -23.40 -0.13
N GLU A 264 -6.58 -22.18 0.41
CA GLU A 264 -6.69 -21.93 1.85
C GLU A 264 -8.10 -22.27 2.35
N LYS A 265 -8.22 -23.00 3.50
CA LYS A 265 -9.49 -23.60 3.94
C LYS A 265 -10.36 -22.72 4.84
N ASP A 266 -9.85 -21.62 5.41
CA ASP A 266 -10.47 -20.89 6.52
C ASP A 266 -11.33 -19.68 6.13
N ILE A 267 -12.07 -19.75 5.01
CA ILE A 267 -12.91 -18.63 4.52
C ILE A 267 -14.02 -18.25 5.52
N GLN A 268 -14.69 -19.24 6.13
CA GLN A 268 -15.86 -18.98 6.98
C GLN A 268 -15.51 -18.11 8.18
N GLU A 269 -14.30 -18.26 8.73
CA GLU A 269 -13.85 -17.46 9.87
C GLU A 269 -13.59 -15.99 9.52
N ARG A 270 -13.40 -15.70 8.23
CA ARG A 270 -13.10 -14.38 7.71
C ARG A 270 -14.34 -13.61 7.25
N LEU A 271 -15.50 -14.28 7.13
CA LEU A 271 -16.75 -13.66 6.67
C LEU A 271 -17.21 -12.50 7.56
N LEU A 272 -17.01 -12.58 8.87
CA LEU A 272 -17.37 -11.52 9.80
C LEU A 272 -16.58 -10.24 9.52
N GLY A 273 -15.26 -10.34 9.41
CA GLY A 273 -14.40 -9.20 9.08
C GLY A 273 -14.73 -8.61 7.71
N ALA A 274 -15.04 -9.47 6.73
CA ALA A 274 -15.48 -9.08 5.39
C ALA A 274 -16.79 -8.28 5.44
N GLY A 275 -17.80 -8.76 6.16
CA GLY A 275 -19.07 -8.09 6.31
C GLY A 275 -18.95 -6.70 6.95
N ILE A 276 -18.12 -6.58 8.00
CA ILE A 276 -17.83 -5.31 8.67
C ILE A 276 -17.16 -4.32 7.71
N MET A 277 -16.19 -4.77 6.90
CA MET A 277 -15.54 -3.91 5.90
C MET A 277 -16.51 -3.41 4.84
N ILE A 278 -17.41 -4.28 4.34
CA ILE A 278 -18.42 -3.90 3.34
C ILE A 278 -19.37 -2.82 3.92
N LEU A 279 -19.82 -3.01 5.16
CA LEU A 279 -20.60 -1.97 5.84
C LEU A 279 -19.84 -0.65 5.94
N GLY A 280 -18.54 -0.70 6.27
CA GLY A 280 -17.69 0.50 6.31
C GLY A 280 -17.61 1.20 4.95
N VAL A 281 -17.47 0.46 3.83
CA VAL A 281 -17.50 1.02 2.48
C VAL A 281 -18.83 1.70 2.17
N LEU A 282 -19.95 1.12 2.58
CA LEU A 282 -21.26 1.76 2.41
C LEU A 282 -21.33 3.11 3.16
N PHE A 283 -20.84 3.18 4.40
CA PHE A 283 -20.84 4.42 5.17
C PHE A 283 -19.98 5.52 4.52
N ILE A 284 -18.78 5.23 4.04
CA ILE A 284 -17.94 6.24 3.38
C ILE A 284 -18.43 6.64 1.97
N SER A 285 -19.40 5.91 1.42
CA SER A 285 -20.01 6.21 0.11
C SER A 285 -21.22 7.12 0.21
N LEU A 286 -21.79 7.29 1.42
CA LEU A 286 -22.87 8.22 1.73
C LEU A 286 -22.34 9.64 1.89
#